data_e244275317a5269683095f982eeb56c6
#
_entry.id   e244275317a5269683095f982eeb56c6
#
_cell.length_a   1.000
_cell.length_b   1.000
_cell.length_c   1.000
_cell.angle_alpha   90.00
_cell.angle_beta   90.00
_cell.angle_gamma   90.00
#
_symmetry.space_group_name_H-M   'P 1'
#
loop_
_entity.id
_entity.type
_entity.pdbx_description
1 polymer ?
#
loop_
_entity_poly.entity_id
_entity_poly.type
_entity_poly.pdbx_seq_one_letter_code
_entity_poly.pdbx_strand_id
1 'polypeptide(L)'
;VTKKDIVRTIAEQIDLPQLRTKELVQRTFDALIDTLVREGRVELRNFGVFQIKKRDARMARNPRTGERVPVQAKSVVTFKPGKEMEARVRELDRAAAAAAEGGPEAEGGTGHTPGQDAVGQG
;
A
#
# COMPACT_ATOMS: atom_id res chain seq x y z
N VAL A 1 9.94 6.73 4.14
CA VAL A 1 8.95 7.82 4.13
C VAL A 1 7.84 7.50 5.09
N THR A 2 7.47 8.47 5.91
CA THR A 2 6.42 8.29 6.88
C THR A 2 5.35 9.35 6.66
N LYS A 3 4.29 9.24 7.45
CA LYS A 3 3.21 10.22 7.41
C LYS A 3 3.74 11.64 7.67
N LYS A 4 4.74 11.73 8.54
CA LYS A 4 5.34 13.02 8.87
C LYS A 4 5.97 13.68 7.65
N ASP A 5 6.64 12.88 6.82
CA ASP A 5 7.25 13.41 5.59
C ASP A 5 6.19 13.88 4.61
N ILE A 6 5.09 13.15 4.53
CA ILE A 6 3.98 13.53 3.67
C ILE A 6 3.36 14.84 4.13
N VAL A 7 3.20 14.98 5.44
CA VAL A 7 2.65 16.22 6.02
C VAL A 7 3.52 17.41 5.67
N ARG A 8 4.84 17.25 5.79
CA ARG A 8 5.76 18.34 5.48
C ARG A 8 5.66 18.75 4.02
N THR A 9 5.62 17.77 3.13
CA THR A 9 5.52 18.04 1.70
C THR A 9 4.23 18.79 1.37
N ILE A 10 3.11 18.32 1.93
CA ILE A 10 1.82 18.95 1.67
C ILE A 10 1.81 20.38 2.23
N ALA A 11 2.33 20.56 3.43
CA ALA A 11 2.35 21.89 4.06
C ALA A 11 3.09 22.89 3.18
N GLU A 12 4.19 22.45 2.58
CA GLU A 12 4.96 23.31 1.69
C GLU A 12 4.21 23.62 0.40
N GLN A 13 3.53 22.61 -0.15
CA GLN A 13 2.84 22.80 -1.42
C GLN A 13 1.65 23.72 -1.32
N ILE A 14 0.92 23.70 -0.21
CA ILE A 14 -0.28 24.50 -0.05
C ILE A 14 -0.08 25.68 0.88
N ASP A 15 1.17 25.89 1.35
CA ASP A 15 1.54 27.04 2.17
C ASP A 15 0.71 27.11 3.44
N LEU A 16 0.63 26.02 4.17
CA LEU A 16 -0.06 25.95 5.45
C LEU A 16 0.94 25.60 6.54
N PRO A 17 0.68 26.03 7.79
CA PRO A 17 1.53 25.59 8.90
C PRO A 17 1.51 24.08 9.03
N GLN A 18 2.65 23.51 9.41
CA GLN A 18 2.76 22.07 9.53
C GLN A 18 1.78 21.48 10.55
N LEU A 19 1.53 22.20 11.62
CA LEU A 19 0.62 21.72 12.65
C LEU A 19 -0.80 21.54 12.11
N ARG A 20 -1.27 22.52 11.33
CA ARG A 20 -2.60 22.44 10.73
C ARG A 20 -2.66 21.34 9.69
N THR A 21 -1.61 21.23 8.90
CA THR A 21 -1.53 20.19 7.87
C THR A 21 -1.52 18.81 8.51
N LYS A 22 -0.79 18.65 9.60
CA LYS A 22 -0.74 17.39 10.32
C LYS A 22 -2.13 17.00 10.80
N GLU A 23 -2.87 17.95 11.34
CA GLU A 23 -4.21 17.69 11.81
C GLU A 23 -5.13 17.29 10.68
N LEU A 24 -5.04 17.98 9.55
CA LEU A 24 -5.86 17.69 8.39
C LEU A 24 -5.58 16.30 7.85
N VAL A 25 -4.31 15.95 7.72
CA VAL A 25 -3.93 14.63 7.22
C VAL A 25 -4.38 13.53 8.17
N GLN A 26 -4.20 13.76 9.47
CA GLN A 26 -4.61 12.75 10.46
C GLN A 26 -6.12 12.54 10.44
N ARG A 27 -6.88 13.62 10.36
CA ARG A 27 -8.33 13.50 10.29
C ARG A 27 -8.80 12.79 9.03
N THR A 28 -8.07 13.01 7.93
CA THR A 28 -8.39 12.31 6.69
C THR A 28 -8.21 10.81 6.84
N PHE A 29 -7.09 10.38 7.41
CA PHE A 29 -6.84 8.96 7.61
C PHE A 29 -7.84 8.36 8.60
N ASP A 30 -8.13 9.07 9.67
CA ASP A 30 -9.10 8.58 10.65
C ASP A 30 -10.48 8.41 10.03
N ALA A 31 -10.87 9.36 9.19
CA ALA A 31 -12.15 9.30 8.51
C ALA A 31 -12.21 8.12 7.55
N LEU A 32 -11.10 7.83 6.87
CA LEU A 32 -11.02 6.68 5.99
C LEU A 32 -11.20 5.38 6.77
N ILE A 33 -10.53 5.27 7.90
CA ILE A 33 -10.63 4.08 8.73
C ILE A 33 -12.06 3.92 9.26
N ASP A 34 -12.63 4.99 9.77
CA ASP A 34 -14.00 4.93 10.31
C ASP A 34 -14.99 4.52 9.23
N THR A 35 -14.86 5.10 8.05
CA THR A 35 -15.75 4.79 6.95
C THR A 35 -15.57 3.34 6.52
N LEU A 36 -14.34 2.90 6.43
CA LEU A 36 -14.05 1.53 6.01
C LEU A 36 -14.65 0.52 6.98
N VAL A 37 -14.51 0.78 8.27
CA VAL A 37 -15.05 -0.13 9.30
C VAL A 37 -16.58 -0.15 9.25
N ARG A 38 -17.19 0.99 9.00
CA ARG A 38 -18.64 1.10 8.99
C ARG A 38 -19.27 0.56 7.71
N GLU A 39 -18.67 0.90 6.56
CA GLU A 39 -19.25 0.57 5.27
C GLU A 39 -18.64 -0.67 4.62
N GLY A 40 -17.46 -1.07 5.04
CA GLY A 40 -16.78 -2.23 4.47
C GLY A 40 -16.02 -1.96 3.20
N ARG A 41 -16.17 -0.77 2.64
CA ARG A 41 -15.52 -0.43 1.38
C ARG A 41 -15.41 1.08 1.24
N VAL A 42 -14.25 1.54 0.81
CA VAL A 42 -14.04 2.95 0.50
C VAL A 42 -13.39 3.03 -0.87
N GLU A 43 -14.05 3.70 -1.79
CA GLU A 43 -13.52 3.89 -3.13
C GLU A 43 -13.01 5.31 -3.27
N LEU A 44 -11.73 5.45 -3.54
CA LEU A 44 -11.10 6.74 -3.73
C LEU A 44 -10.71 6.86 -5.20
N ARG A 45 -11.46 7.68 -5.92
CA ARG A 45 -11.30 7.80 -7.36
C ARG A 45 -9.86 8.17 -7.70
N ASN A 46 -9.30 7.48 -8.67
CA ASN A 46 -7.93 7.68 -9.16
C ASN A 46 -6.86 7.26 -8.16
N PHE A 47 -7.23 6.80 -6.99
CA PHE A 47 -6.26 6.32 -6.01
C PHE A 47 -6.38 4.81 -5.84
N GLY A 48 -7.54 4.34 -5.42
CA GLY A 48 -7.75 2.92 -5.23
C GLY A 48 -8.97 2.63 -4.38
N VAL A 49 -9.14 1.37 -4.07
CA VAL A 49 -10.28 0.91 -3.28
C VAL A 49 -9.76 0.12 -2.09
N PHE A 50 -10.19 0.52 -0.90
CA PHE A 50 -9.98 -0.25 0.32
C PHE A 50 -11.24 -1.07 0.59
N GLN A 51 -11.07 -2.32 0.95
CA GLN A 51 -12.20 -3.20 1.18
C GLN A 51 -11.88 -4.18 2.30
N ILE A 52 -12.87 -4.40 3.15
CA ILE A 52 -12.75 -5.41 4.20
C ILE A 52 -13.27 -6.71 3.65
N LYS A 53 -12.47 -7.75 3.76
CA LYS A 53 -12.87 -9.09 3.35
C LYS A 53 -12.80 -10.01 4.53
N LYS A 54 -13.77 -10.91 4.61
CA LYS A 54 -13.78 -11.93 5.65
C LYS A 54 -13.06 -13.16 5.16
N ARG A 55 -12.15 -13.64 5.99
CA ARG A 55 -11.48 -14.90 5.75
C ARG A 55 -12.09 -15.96 6.64
N ASP A 56 -12.53 -17.05 6.03
CA ASP A 56 -13.18 -18.12 6.77
C ASP A 56 -12.19 -18.83 7.67
N ALA A 57 -12.71 -19.45 8.73
CA ALA A 57 -11.92 -20.30 9.57
C ALA A 57 -11.36 -21.46 8.74
N ARG A 58 -10.17 -21.87 9.04
CA ARG A 58 -9.53 -22.94 8.29
C ARG A 58 -8.47 -23.60 9.14
N MET A 59 -8.00 -24.75 8.65
CA MET A 59 -6.85 -25.41 9.26
C MET A 59 -5.61 -25.00 8.49
N ALA A 60 -4.60 -24.60 9.22
CA ALA A 60 -3.31 -24.26 8.64
C ALA A 60 -2.27 -25.21 9.20
N ARG A 61 -1.15 -25.32 8.52
CA ARG A 61 -0.06 -26.18 8.96
C ARG A 61 1.08 -25.34 9.48
N ASN A 62 1.54 -25.70 10.67
CA ASN A 62 2.69 -25.02 11.25
C ASN A 62 3.94 -25.44 10.49
N PRO A 63 4.63 -24.51 9.81
CA PRO A 63 5.79 -24.90 9.00
C PRO A 63 6.94 -25.45 9.80
N ARG A 64 6.99 -25.18 11.11
CA ARG A 64 8.08 -25.71 11.93
C ARG A 64 7.85 -27.12 12.37
N THR A 65 6.63 -27.45 12.76
CA THR A 65 6.33 -28.77 13.32
C THR A 65 5.51 -29.63 12.38
N GLY A 66 4.92 -29.03 11.34
CA GLY A 66 4.01 -29.74 10.46
C GLY A 66 2.67 -30.00 11.07
N GLU A 67 2.44 -29.50 12.27
CA GLU A 67 1.20 -29.71 12.98
C GLU A 67 0.09 -28.86 12.43
N ARG A 68 -1.13 -29.39 12.39
CA ARG A 68 -2.28 -28.63 11.92
C ARG A 68 -2.83 -27.79 13.08
N VAL A 69 -3.03 -26.51 12.82
CA VAL A 69 -3.57 -25.60 13.81
C VAL A 69 -4.80 -24.89 13.24
N PRO A 70 -5.82 -24.68 14.06
CA PRO A 70 -7.01 -23.95 13.60
C PRO A 70 -6.72 -22.47 13.50
N VAL A 71 -7.18 -21.87 12.40
CA VAL A 71 -7.10 -20.43 12.19
C VAL A 71 -8.53 -19.92 12.19
N GLN A 72 -8.82 -19.00 13.09
CA GLN A 72 -10.17 -18.47 13.23
C GLN A 72 -10.50 -17.53 12.08
N ALA A 73 -11.79 -17.40 11.81
CA ALA A 73 -12.28 -16.43 10.84
C ALA A 73 -11.89 -15.03 11.31
N LYS A 74 -11.50 -14.19 10.35
CA LYS A 74 -11.16 -12.81 10.69
C LYS A 74 -11.39 -11.92 9.49
N SER A 75 -11.48 -10.62 9.77
CA SER A 75 -11.62 -9.63 8.73
C SER A 75 -10.24 -9.06 8.40
N VAL A 76 -9.98 -8.86 7.12
CA VAL A 76 -8.71 -8.29 6.66
C VAL A 76 -9.01 -7.14 5.73
N VAL A 77 -8.09 -6.19 5.67
CA VAL A 77 -8.20 -5.05 4.78
C VAL A 77 -7.40 -5.36 3.52
N THR A 78 -8.03 -5.19 2.37
CA THR A 78 -7.36 -5.33 1.10
C THR A 78 -7.39 -4.00 0.38
N PHE A 79 -6.37 -3.74 -0.42
CA PHE A 79 -6.27 -2.52 -1.20
C PHE A 79 -6.06 -2.89 -2.66
N LYS A 80 -6.88 -2.28 -3.52
CA LYS A 80 -6.76 -2.46 -4.96
C LYS A 80 -6.46 -1.09 -5.56
N PRO A 81 -5.30 -0.93 -6.20
CA PRO A 81 -4.95 0.38 -6.76
C PRO A 81 -5.86 0.74 -7.93
N GLY A 82 -6.10 2.03 -8.08
CA GLY A 82 -6.86 2.54 -9.20
C GLY A 82 -6.00 2.66 -10.44
N LYS A 83 -6.63 3.07 -11.54
CA LYS A 83 -5.94 3.15 -12.83
C LYS A 83 -4.78 4.14 -12.81
N GLU A 84 -4.99 5.27 -12.17
CA GLU A 84 -3.96 6.29 -12.11
C GLU A 84 -2.73 5.78 -11.38
N MET A 85 -2.95 5.15 -10.23
CA MET A 85 -1.84 4.61 -9.44
C MET A 85 -1.14 3.49 -10.19
N GLU A 86 -1.90 2.61 -10.81
CA GLU A 86 -1.31 1.52 -11.57
C GLU A 86 -0.47 2.03 -12.73
N ALA A 87 -0.94 3.07 -13.39
CA ALA A 87 -0.20 3.65 -14.51
C ALA A 87 1.14 4.21 -14.05
N ARG A 88 1.13 4.90 -12.92
CA ARG A 88 2.37 5.47 -12.40
C ARG A 88 3.35 4.41 -11.93
N VAL A 89 2.84 3.35 -11.31
CA VAL A 89 3.69 2.26 -10.86
C VAL A 89 4.27 1.51 -12.08
N ARG A 90 3.45 1.36 -13.12
CA ARG A 90 3.91 0.68 -14.34
C ARG A 90 5.07 1.42 -15.00
N GLU A 91 5.15 2.74 -14.80
CA GLU A 91 6.28 3.50 -15.31
C GLU A 91 7.60 3.05 -14.71
N LEU A 92 7.57 2.54 -13.50
CA LEU A 92 8.78 2.01 -12.88
C LEU A 92 9.34 0.84 -13.68
N ASP A 93 8.46 -0.04 -14.15
CA ASP A 93 8.88 -1.18 -14.95
C ASP A 93 9.45 -0.72 -16.28
N ARG A 94 8.82 0.27 -16.90
CA ARG A 94 9.29 0.80 -18.16
C ARG A 94 10.66 1.46 -18.00
N ALA A 95 10.82 2.24 -16.95
CA ALA A 95 12.09 2.90 -16.69
C ALA A 95 13.19 1.88 -16.40
N ALA A 96 12.86 0.83 -15.65
CA ALA A 96 13.82 -0.21 -15.36
C ALA A 96 14.22 -0.97 -16.61
N ALA A 97 13.26 -1.25 -17.48
CA ALA A 97 13.55 -1.93 -18.73
C ALA A 97 14.44 -1.06 -19.64
N ALA A 98 14.15 0.23 -19.70
CA ALA A 98 14.96 1.15 -20.49
C ALA A 98 16.37 1.24 -19.94
N ALA A 99 16.51 1.28 -18.63
CA ALA A 99 17.82 1.33 -18.01
C ALA A 99 18.60 0.04 -18.27
N ALA A 100 17.91 -1.09 -18.21
CA ALA A 100 18.55 -2.38 -18.46
C ALA A 100 19.07 -2.48 -19.88
N GLU A 101 18.31 -1.96 -20.84
CA GLU A 101 18.75 -1.95 -22.22
C GLU A 101 19.85 -0.94 -22.47
N GLY A 102 19.89 0.09 -21.66
CA GLY A 102 20.80 1.19 -21.90
C GLY A 102 22.19 1.02 -21.38
N GLY A 103 22.46 0.02 -20.53
CA GLY A 103 23.75 -0.04 -19.95
C GLY A 103 24.13 -1.36 -19.36
N PRO A 104 25.42 -1.59 -19.31
CA PRO A 104 25.94 -2.81 -18.73
C PRO A 104 25.82 -2.86 -17.23
N GLU A 105 25.69 -1.73 -16.59
CA GLU A 105 25.57 -1.76 -15.17
C GLU A 105 24.18 -2.03 -14.76
N ALA A 106 23.42 -2.52 -15.61
CA ALA A 106 22.07 -2.84 -15.30
C ALA A 106 21.95 -3.83 -14.19
N GLU A 107 23.02 -4.33 -13.81
CA GLU A 107 22.87 -5.19 -12.74
C GLU A 107 22.26 -4.60 -11.61
N GLY A 108 22.26 -3.92 -11.58
CA GLY A 108 21.64 -3.62 -10.55
C GLY A 108 20.49 -3.99 -10.22
N GLY A 109 20.51 -4.28 -10.37
CA GLY A 109 19.77 -4.53 -9.96
C GLY A 109 19.10 -4.85 -9.44
N THR A 110 19.19 -4.85 -9.32
CA THR A 110 18.61 -5.11 -8.74
C THR A 110 17.76 -5.53 -8.40
N GLY A 111 17.62 -5.75 -8.44
CA GLY A 111 16.83 -6.00 -8.06
C GLY A 111 16.00 -6.34 -7.68
N HIS A 112 16.07 -6.46 -7.43
CA HIS A 112 15.32 -6.54 -6.86
C HIS A 112 14.47 -6.54 -6.47
N THR A 113 14.35 -6.61 -6.39
CA THR A 113 13.58 -6.48 -5.82
C THR A 113 12.61 -6.09 -5.57
N PRO A 114 12.63 -5.78 -5.83
CA PRO A 114 11.59 -5.11 -5.45
C PRO A 114 10.40 -5.59 -5.37
N GLY A 115 10.07 -5.75 -5.90
CA GLY A 115 8.87 -6.04 -5.86
C GLY A 115 8.34 -6.66 -4.87
N GLN A 116 8.80 -7.08 -4.39
CA GLN A 116 8.21 -7.65 -3.51
C GLN A 116 7.85 -6.98 -2.59
N ASP A 117 8.27 -6.43 -2.58
CA ASP A 117 7.87 -5.85 -1.65
C ASP A 117 6.73 -5.46 -1.71
N ALA A 118 6.69 -5.34 -2.31
CA ALA A 118 5.67 -4.87 -2.17
C ALA A 118 4.66 -5.50 -1.99
N VAL A 119 4.79 -5.90 -2.13
CA VAL A 119 3.95 -6.32 -1.87
C VAL A 119 3.47 -6.42 -1.01
N GLY A 120 3.91 -6.44 -0.79
CA GLY A 120 3.54 -6.65 0.17
C GLY A 120 2.65 -6.04 0.60
N GLN A 121 2.60 -5.81 0.35
CA GLN A 121 1.93 -5.32 0.85
C GLN A 121 0.94 -5.62 0.96
N GLY A 122 1.04 -5.83 0.98
CA GLY A 122 0.24 -5.83 1.36
C GLY A 122 -0.63 -6.20 1.86
#